data_d0f6f63e9e7eae122c2d65662456f16a
#
_entry.id   d0f6f63e9e7eae122c2d65662456f16a
#
_cell.length_a   1.000
_cell.length_b   1.000
_cell.length_c   1.000
_cell.angle_alpha   90.00
_cell.angle_beta   90.00
_cell.angle_gamma   90.00
#
_symmetry.space_group_name_H-M   'P 1'
#
loop_
_entity.id
_entity.type
_entity.pdbx_description
1 polymer ?
#
loop_
_entity_poly.entity_id
_entity_poly.type
_entity_poly.pdbx_seq_one_letter_code
_entity_poly.pdbx_strand_id
1 'polypeptide(L)'
;ARILNQSSHYDIIDLFVIGGGINGCGIARDAVGRGLTVELAEMNDLASATSSASTKLFHGGLRYLEYWEMRLVREALMERETLLKAMPHISWPMRFVLPYHKDMRFEGNTPTSKLLNVSMPWLKGRRPFWLIRFGLFLYDNLGGRQILKGTTALELRAEPEGAPLQYRFEKAYEYSDCWIEDSRLVVLNARDAE
;
A
#
# COMPACT_ATOMS: atom_id res chain seq x y z
N ALA A 1 -11.81 0.13 24.51
CA ALA A 1 -10.62 -0.50 25.09
C ALA A 1 -9.73 0.60 25.69
N ARG A 2 -9.17 0.37 26.84
CA ARG A 2 -8.26 1.28 27.52
C ARG A 2 -6.92 0.55 27.64
N ILE A 3 -5.90 1.09 27.03
CA ILE A 3 -4.53 0.59 27.17
C ILE A 3 -3.86 1.47 28.21
N LEU A 4 -3.52 0.88 29.36
CA LEU A 4 -2.77 1.54 30.42
C LEU A 4 -1.38 0.94 30.45
N ASN A 5 -0.37 1.74 30.27
CA ASN A 5 0.98 1.34 30.66
C ASN A 5 1.01 1.30 32.22
N GLN A 6 1.28 0.11 32.79
CA GLN A 6 1.30 -0.10 34.24
C GLN A 6 2.53 0.58 34.89
N SER A 7 2.59 1.90 34.89
CA SER A 7 3.43 2.62 35.83
C SER A 7 2.57 3.22 36.92
N SER A 8 2.65 2.57 38.08
CA SER A 8 1.99 2.95 39.31
C SER A 8 2.26 4.41 39.69
N HIS A 9 1.22 5.12 40.10
CA HIS A 9 1.23 6.39 40.84
C HIS A 9 1.37 7.72 40.15
N TYR A 10 0.97 7.86 38.88
CA TYR A 10 0.89 9.22 38.32
C TYR A 10 -0.54 9.54 37.86
N ASP A 11 -1.14 10.57 38.44
CA ASP A 11 -2.38 11.21 37.96
C ASP A 11 -2.15 11.95 36.61
N ILE A 12 -0.90 12.01 36.15
CA ILE A 12 -0.47 12.72 34.92
C ILE A 12 0.12 11.70 33.94
N ILE A 13 -0.39 11.71 32.72
CA ILE A 13 0.12 10.94 31.60
C ILE A 13 0.82 11.85 30.58
N ASP A 14 1.83 11.36 29.88
CA ASP A 14 2.56 12.12 28.88
C ASP A 14 1.74 12.30 27.59
N LEU A 15 0.99 11.29 27.20
CA LEU A 15 0.23 11.27 25.97
C LEU A 15 -1.13 10.58 26.12
N PHE A 16 -2.20 11.30 25.75
CA PHE A 16 -3.54 10.74 25.61
C PHE A 16 -3.92 10.61 24.13
N VAL A 17 -4.18 9.39 23.66
CA VAL A 17 -4.52 9.08 22.28
C VAL A 17 -6.02 8.82 22.15
N ILE A 18 -6.71 9.53 21.26
CA ILE A 18 -8.12 9.32 20.98
C ILE A 18 -8.26 8.58 19.65
N GLY A 19 -8.78 7.36 19.71
CA GLY A 19 -9.05 6.48 18.57
C GLY A 19 -8.15 5.26 18.51
N GLY A 20 -8.77 4.07 18.40
CA GLY A 20 -8.13 2.75 18.38
C GLY A 20 -7.95 2.18 16.98
N GLY A 21 -7.76 3.04 15.96
CA GLY A 21 -7.37 2.63 14.62
C GLY A 21 -5.87 2.47 14.48
N ILE A 22 -5.38 2.19 13.25
CA ILE A 22 -3.96 1.95 12.99
C ILE A 22 -3.06 3.11 13.41
N ASN A 23 -3.51 4.35 13.20
CA ASN A 23 -2.73 5.53 13.58
C ASN A 23 -2.64 5.67 15.10
N GLY A 24 -3.76 5.56 15.82
CA GLY A 24 -3.77 5.69 17.28
C GLY A 24 -2.97 4.58 17.97
N CYS A 25 -3.17 3.34 17.58
CA CYS A 25 -2.41 2.20 18.12
C CYS A 25 -0.92 2.27 17.77
N GLY A 26 -0.58 2.73 16.54
CA GLY A 26 0.81 2.93 16.13
C GLY A 26 1.51 4.05 16.91
N ILE A 27 0.82 5.18 17.15
CA ILE A 27 1.33 6.28 17.99
C ILE A 27 1.52 5.82 19.43
N ALA A 28 0.55 5.11 19.99
CA ALA A 28 0.64 4.60 21.35
C ALA A 28 1.85 3.66 21.50
N ARG A 29 2.03 2.73 20.57
CA ARG A 29 3.16 1.80 20.53
C ARG A 29 4.52 2.53 20.48
N ASP A 30 4.66 3.47 19.55
CA ASP A 30 5.92 4.23 19.40
C ASP A 30 6.22 5.05 20.66
N ALA A 31 5.21 5.70 21.23
CA ALA A 31 5.37 6.52 22.44
C ALA A 31 5.77 5.67 23.67
N VAL A 32 5.12 4.53 23.88
CA VAL A 32 5.49 3.58 24.94
C VAL A 32 6.92 3.05 24.73
N GLY A 33 7.27 2.70 23.49
CA GLY A 33 8.63 2.28 23.15
C GLY A 33 9.71 3.33 23.41
N ARG A 34 9.33 4.61 23.52
CA ARG A 34 10.19 5.72 23.93
C ARG A 34 10.19 6.00 25.43
N GLY A 35 9.46 5.21 26.21
CA GLY A 35 9.38 5.35 27.66
C GLY A 35 8.34 6.36 28.13
N LEU A 36 7.43 6.83 27.27
CA LEU A 36 6.34 7.73 27.65
C LEU A 36 5.18 6.95 28.29
N THR A 37 4.48 7.60 29.22
CA THR A 37 3.22 7.12 29.78
C THR A 37 2.07 7.45 28.85
N VAL A 38 1.34 6.42 28.39
CA VAL A 38 0.31 6.58 27.35
C VAL A 38 -1.01 6.01 27.81
N GLU A 39 -2.09 6.74 27.55
CA GLU A 39 -3.45 6.23 27.64
C GLU A 39 -4.13 6.36 26.27
N LEU A 40 -4.79 5.28 25.82
CA LEU A 40 -5.57 5.27 24.60
C LEU A 40 -7.05 5.00 24.90
N ALA A 41 -7.94 5.84 24.37
CA ALA A 41 -9.37 5.65 24.43
C ALA A 41 -9.97 5.41 23.03
N GLU A 42 -10.82 4.38 22.93
CA GLU A 42 -11.61 4.06 21.74
C GLU A 42 -13.07 3.95 22.10
N MET A 43 -13.96 4.59 21.33
CA MET A 43 -15.39 4.60 21.62
C MET A 43 -16.09 3.28 21.29
N ASN A 44 -15.53 2.50 20.39
CA ASN A 44 -16.04 1.18 19.97
C ASN A 44 -14.98 0.10 20.22
N ASP A 45 -14.86 -0.85 19.32
CA ASP A 45 -13.77 -1.83 19.31
C ASP A 45 -12.58 -1.33 18.49
N LEU A 46 -11.39 -1.88 18.78
CA LEU A 46 -10.19 -1.57 18.01
C LEU A 46 -10.42 -1.91 16.53
N ALA A 47 -9.89 -1.06 15.65
CA ALA A 47 -10.03 -1.20 14.20
C ALA A 47 -11.48 -1.18 13.66
N SER A 48 -12.47 -0.79 14.43
CA SER A 48 -13.89 -0.88 14.06
C SER A 48 -14.32 0.01 12.88
N ALA A 49 -13.48 0.94 12.45
CA ALA A 49 -13.76 1.87 11.36
C ALA A 49 -12.88 1.59 10.11
N THR A 50 -12.22 2.60 9.57
CA THR A 50 -11.41 2.55 8.34
C THR A 50 -10.32 1.48 8.38
N SER A 51 -9.74 1.22 9.55
CA SER A 51 -8.65 0.27 9.70
C SER A 51 -9.02 -1.21 9.50
N SER A 52 -10.31 -1.55 9.45
CA SER A 52 -10.78 -2.89 9.04
C SER A 52 -11.46 -2.90 7.67
N ALA A 53 -11.71 -1.72 7.11
CA ALA A 53 -12.37 -1.52 5.82
C ALA A 53 -11.36 -1.05 4.74
N SER A 54 -10.09 -1.35 4.89
CA SER A 54 -9.04 -1.02 3.93
C SER A 54 -9.03 -1.99 2.75
N THR A 55 -8.22 -1.72 1.75
CA THR A 55 -7.98 -2.67 0.63
C THR A 55 -7.18 -3.90 1.06
N LYS A 56 -6.75 -3.98 2.31
CA LYS A 56 -5.90 -5.04 2.87
C LYS A 56 -4.59 -5.23 2.11
N LEU A 57 -4.00 -4.10 1.68
CA LEU A 57 -2.77 -4.10 0.91
C LEU A 57 -1.73 -3.15 1.50
N PHE A 58 -0.50 -3.64 1.61
CA PHE A 58 0.68 -2.79 1.64
C PHE A 58 1.15 -2.59 0.21
N HIS A 59 1.03 -1.39 -0.31
CA HIS A 59 1.36 -1.08 -1.69
C HIS A 59 2.08 0.26 -1.82
N GLY A 60 2.88 0.40 -2.87
CA GLY A 60 3.62 1.64 -3.14
C GLY A 60 2.80 2.71 -3.84
N GLY A 61 1.52 2.43 -4.16
CA GLY A 61 0.67 3.39 -4.85
C GLY A 61 1.12 3.68 -6.29
N LEU A 62 1.13 2.67 -7.15
CA LEU A 62 1.56 2.76 -8.55
C LEU A 62 0.98 3.98 -9.30
N ARG A 63 -0.26 4.37 -8.98
CA ARG A 63 -0.94 5.52 -9.60
C ARG A 63 -0.25 6.86 -9.31
N TYR A 64 0.42 7.00 -8.15
CA TYR A 64 1.11 8.24 -7.79
C TYR A 64 2.32 8.55 -8.69
N LEU A 65 2.85 7.56 -9.42
CA LEU A 65 3.88 7.80 -10.43
C LEU A 65 3.39 8.72 -11.56
N GLU A 66 2.10 8.71 -11.89
CA GLU A 66 1.50 9.61 -12.88
C GLU A 66 1.49 11.07 -12.42
N TYR A 67 1.56 11.31 -11.11
CA TYR A 67 1.64 12.62 -10.46
C TYR A 67 3.07 13.04 -10.12
N TRP A 68 4.05 12.21 -10.48
CA TRP A 68 5.49 12.41 -10.20
C TRP A 68 5.85 12.42 -8.71
N GLU A 69 5.03 11.83 -7.87
CA GLU A 69 5.24 11.66 -6.43
C GLU A 69 6.28 10.55 -6.14
N MET A 70 7.46 10.66 -6.77
CA MET A 70 8.50 9.62 -6.73
C MET A 70 9.00 9.36 -5.32
N ARG A 71 9.08 10.41 -4.50
CA ARG A 71 9.51 10.29 -3.10
C ARG A 71 8.51 9.48 -2.29
N LEU A 72 7.22 9.82 -2.39
CA LEU A 72 6.14 9.13 -1.71
C LEU A 72 6.11 7.64 -2.10
N VAL A 73 6.18 7.34 -3.40
CA VAL A 73 6.21 5.96 -3.90
C VAL A 73 7.43 5.21 -3.38
N ARG A 74 8.61 5.83 -3.39
CA ARG A 74 9.85 5.22 -2.88
C ARG A 74 9.73 4.88 -1.40
N GLU A 75 9.29 5.82 -0.57
CA GLU A 75 9.12 5.63 0.87
C GLU A 75 8.11 4.51 1.15
N ALA A 76 6.97 4.48 0.48
CA ALA A 76 5.96 3.44 0.62
C ALA A 76 6.46 2.05 0.18
N LEU A 77 7.25 1.97 -0.89
CA LEU A 77 7.84 0.70 -1.36
C LEU A 77 8.90 0.16 -0.38
N MET A 78 9.71 1.03 0.21
CA MET A 78 10.67 0.64 1.24
C MET A 78 9.97 0.12 2.49
N GLU A 79 8.95 0.85 2.94
CA GLU A 79 8.16 0.47 4.10
C GLU A 79 7.41 -0.85 3.88
N ARG A 80 6.88 -1.08 2.69
CA ARG A 80 6.24 -2.35 2.30
C ARG A 80 7.17 -3.56 2.53
N GLU A 81 8.42 -3.47 2.12
CA GLU A 81 9.41 -4.54 2.31
C GLU A 81 9.77 -4.72 3.79
N THR A 82 9.89 -3.62 4.53
CA THR A 82 10.15 -3.61 5.98
C THR A 82 9.03 -4.31 6.74
N LEU A 83 7.79 -3.94 6.46
CA LEU A 83 6.60 -4.49 7.11
C LEU A 83 6.41 -5.98 6.75
N LEU A 84 6.64 -6.36 5.49
CA LEU A 84 6.57 -7.76 5.08
C LEU A 84 7.57 -8.64 5.84
N LYS A 85 8.79 -8.12 6.09
CA LYS A 85 9.80 -8.82 6.92
C LYS A 85 9.40 -8.90 8.39
N ALA A 86 8.85 -7.81 8.93
CA ALA A 86 8.51 -7.70 10.34
C ALA A 86 7.30 -8.55 10.72
N MET A 87 6.35 -8.74 9.78
CA MET A 87 5.05 -9.34 10.07
C MET A 87 4.68 -10.49 9.12
N PRO A 88 5.53 -11.51 8.94
CA PRO A 88 5.28 -12.62 8.01
C PRO A 88 4.07 -13.50 8.41
N HIS A 89 3.58 -13.37 9.61
CA HIS A 89 2.44 -14.11 10.16
C HIS A 89 1.08 -13.48 9.87
N ILE A 90 1.05 -12.23 9.37
CA ILE A 90 -0.18 -11.51 9.01
C ILE A 90 -0.09 -10.83 7.65
N SER A 91 1.05 -10.92 6.97
CA SER A 91 1.25 -10.32 5.64
C SER A 91 2.03 -11.28 4.73
N TRP A 92 1.70 -11.28 3.44
CA TRP A 92 2.37 -12.11 2.44
C TRP A 92 2.36 -11.48 1.07
N PRO A 93 3.30 -11.87 0.20
CA PRO A 93 3.34 -11.41 -1.18
C PRO A 93 2.06 -11.77 -1.93
N MET A 94 1.55 -10.83 -2.73
CA MET A 94 0.42 -11.04 -3.63
C MET A 94 0.78 -10.56 -5.03
N ARG A 95 0.37 -11.33 -6.04
CA ARG A 95 0.57 -10.96 -7.44
C ARG A 95 -0.69 -10.33 -8.00
N PHE A 96 -0.51 -9.26 -8.75
CA PHE A 96 -1.57 -8.50 -9.40
C PHE A 96 -1.39 -8.52 -10.90
N VAL A 97 -2.44 -8.85 -11.61
CA VAL A 97 -2.46 -8.82 -13.08
C VAL A 97 -3.12 -7.53 -13.54
N LEU A 98 -2.40 -6.74 -14.31
CA LEU A 98 -2.87 -5.51 -14.94
C LEU A 98 -3.11 -5.79 -16.43
N PRO A 99 -4.35 -6.13 -16.83
CA PRO A 99 -4.66 -6.40 -18.24
C PRO A 99 -4.51 -5.12 -19.06
N TYR A 100 -3.93 -5.24 -20.25
CA TYR A 100 -3.79 -4.13 -21.18
C TYR A 100 -4.86 -4.16 -22.26
N HIS A 101 -5.41 -3.00 -22.53
CA HIS A 101 -6.32 -2.79 -23.66
C HIS A 101 -5.91 -1.52 -24.43
N LYS A 102 -6.02 -1.55 -25.76
CA LYS A 102 -5.58 -0.43 -26.64
C LYS A 102 -6.26 0.91 -26.37
N ASP A 103 -7.46 0.86 -25.80
CA ASP A 103 -8.24 2.06 -25.49
C ASP A 103 -8.10 2.54 -24.03
N MET A 104 -7.17 1.97 -23.27
CA MET A 104 -6.85 2.48 -21.93
C MET A 104 -6.40 3.94 -22.01
N ARG A 105 -7.04 4.79 -21.22
CA ARG A 105 -6.74 6.22 -21.16
C ARG A 105 -6.29 6.62 -19.78
N PHE A 106 -5.63 7.77 -19.69
CA PHE A 106 -5.37 8.40 -18.43
C PHE A 106 -6.69 8.86 -17.80
N GLU A 107 -6.84 8.62 -16.51
CA GLU A 107 -7.94 9.16 -15.72
C GLU A 107 -7.57 10.57 -15.26
N GLY A 108 -8.17 11.58 -15.89
CA GLY A 108 -7.98 12.98 -15.53
C GLY A 108 -6.70 13.61 -16.08
N ASN A 109 -6.46 14.86 -15.63
CA ASN A 109 -5.36 15.72 -16.06
C ASN A 109 -4.10 15.51 -15.21
N THR A 110 -3.50 14.33 -15.24
CA THR A 110 -2.23 14.08 -14.53
C THR A 110 -1.06 14.81 -15.23
N PRO A 111 0.02 15.17 -14.51
CA PRO A 111 1.22 15.76 -15.12
C PRO A 111 1.76 14.91 -16.27
N THR A 112 1.77 13.58 -16.11
CA THR A 112 2.20 12.64 -17.16
C THR A 112 1.28 12.71 -18.39
N SER A 113 -0.05 12.78 -18.19
CA SER A 113 -0.99 12.90 -19.33
C SER A 113 -0.83 14.21 -20.08
N LYS A 114 -0.60 15.32 -19.36
CA LYS A 114 -0.32 16.64 -19.97
C LYS A 114 0.96 16.61 -20.81
N LEU A 115 2.04 16.09 -20.25
CA LEU A 115 3.32 15.98 -20.96
C LEU A 115 3.16 15.14 -22.23
N LEU A 116 2.50 13.99 -22.17
CA LEU A 116 2.28 13.12 -23.31
C LEU A 116 1.37 13.74 -24.36
N ASN A 117 0.33 14.46 -23.96
CA ASN A 117 -0.55 15.15 -24.91
C ASN A 117 0.18 16.25 -25.69
N VAL A 118 1.17 16.90 -25.08
CA VAL A 118 2.01 17.91 -25.75
C VAL A 118 3.07 17.25 -26.62
N SER A 119 3.78 16.25 -26.12
CA SER A 119 4.91 15.61 -26.81
C SER A 119 4.46 14.57 -27.85
N MET A 120 3.32 13.92 -27.64
CA MET A 120 2.77 12.84 -28.49
C MET A 120 1.26 13.02 -28.71
N PRO A 121 0.82 14.08 -29.41
CA PRO A 121 -0.61 14.39 -29.55
C PRO A 121 -1.40 13.30 -30.29
N TRP A 122 -0.73 12.47 -31.10
CA TRP A 122 -1.34 11.33 -31.79
C TRP A 122 -1.84 10.22 -30.84
N LEU A 123 -1.36 10.16 -29.59
CA LEU A 123 -1.85 9.19 -28.59
C LEU A 123 -3.27 9.52 -28.10
N LYS A 124 -3.74 10.76 -28.26
CA LYS A 124 -5.10 11.19 -27.84
C LYS A 124 -5.47 10.78 -26.41
N GLY A 125 -4.52 10.91 -25.46
CA GLY A 125 -4.71 10.54 -24.07
C GLY A 125 -4.71 9.02 -23.77
N ARG A 126 -4.32 8.19 -24.74
CA ARG A 126 -4.17 6.75 -24.53
C ARG A 126 -2.92 6.45 -23.71
N ARG A 127 -3.00 5.39 -22.89
CA ARG A 127 -1.82 4.84 -22.19
C ARG A 127 -1.10 3.84 -23.07
N PRO A 128 0.07 4.16 -23.61
CA PRO A 128 0.81 3.20 -24.43
C PRO A 128 1.39 2.08 -23.52
N PHE A 129 1.47 0.86 -24.05
CA PHE A 129 1.95 -0.31 -23.33
C PHE A 129 3.38 -0.12 -22.75
N TRP A 130 4.27 0.53 -23.52
CA TRP A 130 5.64 0.81 -23.05
C TRP A 130 5.69 1.74 -21.81
N LEU A 131 4.74 2.69 -21.70
CA LEU A 131 4.67 3.61 -20.57
C LEU A 131 4.27 2.88 -19.28
N ILE A 132 3.31 1.95 -19.38
CA ILE A 132 2.92 1.09 -18.27
C ILE A 132 4.15 0.26 -17.83
N ARG A 133 4.88 -0.30 -18.79
CA ARG A 133 6.12 -1.05 -18.53
C ARG A 133 7.17 -0.18 -17.83
N PHE A 134 7.33 1.06 -18.25
CA PHE A 134 8.26 2.00 -17.63
C PHE A 134 7.83 2.37 -16.19
N GLY A 135 6.54 2.63 -15.97
CA GLY A 135 5.99 2.87 -14.64
C GLY A 135 6.22 1.68 -13.69
N LEU A 136 5.97 0.47 -14.17
CA LEU A 136 6.22 -0.76 -13.40
C LEU A 136 7.72 -1.01 -13.16
N PHE A 137 8.58 -0.67 -14.11
CA PHE A 137 10.03 -0.71 -13.91
C PHE A 137 10.47 0.24 -12.79
N LEU A 138 9.95 1.46 -12.77
CA LEU A 138 10.20 2.39 -11.66
C LEU A 138 9.67 1.81 -10.34
N TYR A 139 8.46 1.29 -10.34
CA TYR A 139 7.83 0.67 -9.17
C TYR A 139 8.66 -0.50 -8.61
N ASP A 140 9.23 -1.31 -9.46
CA ASP A 140 10.07 -2.43 -9.07
C ASP A 140 11.40 -2.00 -8.44
N ASN A 141 11.95 -0.82 -8.83
CA ASN A 141 13.32 -0.45 -8.49
C ASN A 141 13.45 0.71 -7.49
N LEU A 142 12.45 1.60 -7.39
CA LEU A 142 12.52 2.78 -6.52
C LEU A 142 12.69 2.44 -5.03
N GLY A 143 12.09 1.35 -4.57
CA GLY A 143 12.11 0.94 -3.15
C GLY A 143 13.23 -0.04 -2.77
N GLY A 144 14.11 -0.41 -3.69
CA GLY A 144 15.17 -1.38 -3.41
C GLY A 144 14.62 -2.77 -3.08
N ARG A 145 13.73 -3.29 -3.91
CA ARG A 145 13.07 -4.60 -3.78
C ARG A 145 14.03 -5.73 -3.40
N GLN A 146 13.69 -6.50 -2.37
CA GLN A 146 14.49 -7.60 -1.84
C GLN A 146 13.76 -8.93 -1.82
N ILE A 147 12.46 -8.94 -1.44
CA ILE A 147 11.67 -10.15 -1.24
C ILE A 147 10.72 -10.39 -2.41
N LEU A 148 10.07 -9.33 -2.87
CA LEU A 148 9.00 -9.43 -3.85
C LEU A 148 9.53 -9.75 -5.25
N LYS A 149 8.78 -10.55 -6.03
CA LYS A 149 9.10 -10.80 -7.44
C LYS A 149 8.88 -9.53 -8.27
N GLY A 150 9.72 -9.34 -9.30
CA GLY A 150 9.56 -8.25 -10.24
C GLY A 150 8.38 -8.40 -11.18
N THR A 151 8.15 -7.37 -11.95
CA THR A 151 7.14 -7.32 -12.99
C THR A 151 7.48 -8.24 -14.14
N THR A 152 6.50 -9.06 -14.56
CA THR A 152 6.56 -9.92 -15.75
C THR A 152 5.50 -9.52 -16.75
N ALA A 153 5.79 -9.67 -18.04
CA ALA A 153 4.79 -9.54 -19.10
C ALA A 153 4.10 -10.88 -19.30
N LEU A 154 2.78 -10.88 -19.46
CA LEU A 154 1.96 -12.06 -19.68
C LEU A 154 1.27 -11.99 -21.03
N GLU A 155 1.22 -13.14 -21.72
CA GLU A 155 0.35 -13.36 -22.88
C GLU A 155 -0.91 -14.08 -22.39
N LEU A 156 -1.95 -13.33 -22.08
CA LEU A 156 -3.15 -13.81 -21.39
C LEU A 156 -3.89 -14.95 -22.07
N ARG A 157 -3.68 -15.15 -23.37
CA ARG A 157 -4.30 -16.28 -24.09
C ARG A 157 -3.60 -17.61 -23.84
N ALA A 158 -2.35 -17.56 -23.40
CA ALA A 158 -1.52 -18.74 -23.13
C ALA A 158 -1.37 -19.03 -21.63
N GLU A 159 -1.73 -18.07 -20.77
CA GLU A 159 -1.50 -18.14 -19.35
C GLU A 159 -2.82 -18.33 -18.55
N PRO A 160 -2.79 -19.07 -17.42
CA PRO A 160 -3.97 -19.30 -16.59
C PRO A 160 -4.65 -18.02 -16.10
N GLU A 161 -3.89 -16.96 -15.90
CA GLU A 161 -4.35 -15.63 -15.46
C GLU A 161 -5.31 -14.98 -16.45
N GLY A 162 -5.26 -15.39 -17.69
CA GLY A 162 -6.17 -14.93 -18.74
C GLY A 162 -7.54 -15.62 -18.74
N ALA A 163 -7.68 -16.79 -18.11
CA ALA A 163 -8.90 -17.59 -18.17
C ALA A 163 -10.17 -16.87 -17.71
N PRO A 164 -10.17 -16.05 -16.63
CA PRO A 164 -11.35 -15.31 -16.19
C PRO A 164 -11.60 -14.01 -16.98
N LEU A 165 -10.68 -13.62 -17.87
CA LEU A 165 -10.71 -12.33 -18.54
C LEU A 165 -11.44 -12.41 -19.90
N GLN A 166 -12.03 -11.28 -20.30
CA GLN A 166 -12.64 -11.17 -21.63
C GLN A 166 -11.58 -11.33 -22.73
N TYR A 167 -11.95 -11.96 -23.83
CA TYR A 167 -11.07 -12.28 -24.96
C TYR A 167 -10.35 -11.06 -25.58
N ARG A 168 -10.86 -9.86 -25.39
CA ARG A 168 -10.22 -8.60 -25.84
C ARG A 168 -8.89 -8.28 -25.15
N PHE A 169 -8.64 -8.88 -23.97
CA PHE A 169 -7.38 -8.70 -23.26
C PHE A 169 -6.40 -9.78 -23.71
N GLU A 170 -5.37 -9.38 -24.44
CA GLU A 170 -4.36 -10.28 -24.97
C GLU A 170 -3.08 -10.27 -24.15
N LYS A 171 -2.74 -9.09 -23.60
CA LYS A 171 -1.50 -8.84 -22.85
C LYS A 171 -1.79 -8.26 -21.48
N ALA A 172 -0.90 -8.57 -20.56
CA ALA A 172 -0.92 -7.97 -19.22
C ALA A 172 0.49 -7.76 -18.69
N TYR A 173 0.57 -7.03 -17.60
CA TYR A 173 1.70 -7.08 -16.70
C TYR A 173 1.27 -7.69 -15.38
N GLU A 174 2.10 -8.56 -14.85
CA GLU A 174 1.95 -9.08 -13.50
C GLU A 174 3.02 -8.45 -12.61
N TYR A 175 2.61 -7.84 -11.50
CA TYR A 175 3.49 -7.17 -10.53
C TYR A 175 3.17 -7.60 -9.11
N SER A 176 4.01 -7.24 -8.14
CA SER A 176 3.85 -7.66 -6.75
C SER A 176 3.49 -6.49 -5.84
N ASP A 177 2.56 -6.77 -4.93
CA ASP A 177 2.34 -6.02 -3.70
C ASP A 177 2.19 -7.01 -2.53
N CYS A 178 1.76 -6.54 -1.37
CA CYS A 178 1.58 -7.37 -0.19
C CYS A 178 0.15 -7.32 0.30
N TRP A 179 -0.43 -8.46 0.57
CA TRP A 179 -1.66 -8.56 1.34
C TRP A 179 -1.37 -8.47 2.84
N ILE A 180 -2.32 -7.94 3.62
CA ILE A 180 -2.22 -7.78 5.06
C ILE A 180 -3.57 -8.00 5.74
N GLU A 181 -3.57 -8.61 6.92
CA GLU A 181 -4.70 -8.59 7.85
C GLU A 181 -4.73 -7.26 8.61
N ASP A 182 -5.43 -6.28 8.08
CA ASP A 182 -5.45 -4.90 8.56
C ASP A 182 -5.91 -4.76 10.01
N SER A 183 -7.04 -5.38 10.37
CA SER A 183 -7.56 -5.35 11.76
C SER A 183 -6.59 -6.00 12.74
N ARG A 184 -5.98 -7.11 12.33
CA ARG A 184 -5.01 -7.82 13.16
C ARG A 184 -3.74 -7.01 13.39
N LEU A 185 -3.32 -6.25 12.37
CA LEU A 185 -2.21 -5.30 12.50
C LEU A 185 -2.49 -4.28 13.61
N VAL A 186 -3.71 -3.72 13.65
CA VAL A 186 -4.10 -2.75 14.70
C VAL A 186 -4.03 -3.38 16.08
N VAL A 187 -4.64 -4.56 16.24
CA VAL A 187 -4.66 -5.28 17.52
C VAL A 187 -3.24 -5.63 17.99
N LEU A 188 -2.37 -6.03 17.09
CA LEU A 188 -0.96 -6.34 17.43
C LEU A 188 -0.19 -5.09 17.87
N ASN A 189 -0.42 -3.93 17.24
CA ASN A 189 0.18 -2.67 17.69
C ASN A 189 -0.34 -2.27 19.09
N ALA A 190 -1.64 -2.45 19.33
CA ALA A 190 -2.21 -2.18 20.64
C ALA A 190 -1.62 -3.11 21.74
N ARG A 191 -1.50 -4.40 21.43
CA ARG A 191 -0.89 -5.40 22.31
C ARG A 191 0.59 -5.16 22.60
N ASP A 192 1.32 -4.65 21.63
CA ASP A 192 2.76 -4.32 21.79
C ASP A 192 2.96 -3.04 22.62
N ALA A 193 1.90 -2.22 22.75
CA ALA A 193 1.89 -1.02 23.58
C ALA A 193 1.48 -1.27 25.04
N GLU A 194 0.91 -2.45 25.36
CA GLU A 194 0.58 -2.86 26.72
C GLU A 194 1.85 -3.26 27.52
#